data_b78672394866b04585bedf5d4c51d9e0
#
_entry.id   b78672394866b04585bedf5d4c51d9e0
#
_cell.length_a   1.000
_cell.length_b   1.000
_cell.length_c   1.000
_cell.angle_alpha   90.00
_cell.angle_beta   90.00
_cell.angle_gamma   90.00
#
_symmetry.space_group_name_H-M   'P 1'
#
loop_
_entity.id
_entity.type
_entity.pdbx_description
1 polymer ?
#
loop_
_entity_poly.entity_id
_entity_poly.type
_entity_poly.pdbx_seq_one_letter_code
_entity_poly.pdbx_strand_id
1 'polypeptide(L)'
;MHLKEPYFSYIKGGTKRIELRLFDEKRRRIDLGDLIEFSGSNDKSVQARVVGLLHYDSFVDLCKDFDIAILADKAATKDNLIVTLNEFYSPEKQVQCGVIGIRFELT
;
A
#
# COMPACT_ATOMS: atom_id res chain seq x y z
N MET A 1 -5.18 2.77 9.05
CA MET A 1 -5.63 2.51 7.67
C MET A 1 -6.37 1.20 7.61
N HIS A 2 -7.55 1.22 7.05
CA HIS A 2 -8.33 -0.02 6.89
C HIS A 2 -7.88 -0.76 5.62
N LEU A 3 -7.78 -2.08 5.73
CA LEU A 3 -7.39 -2.96 4.63
C LEU A 3 -8.39 -4.08 4.45
N LYS A 4 -8.71 -4.36 3.19
CA LYS A 4 -9.51 -5.54 2.83
C LYS A 4 -8.61 -6.78 2.79
N GLU A 5 -9.24 -7.94 2.95
CA GLU A 5 -8.56 -9.19 2.68
C GLU A 5 -8.37 -9.38 1.16
N PRO A 6 -7.29 -10.00 0.72
CA PRO A 6 -6.27 -10.66 1.54
C PRO A 6 -5.13 -9.75 2.04
N TYR A 7 -5.18 -8.45 1.76
CA TYR A 7 -4.07 -7.54 2.01
C TYR A 7 -3.71 -7.39 3.49
N PHE A 8 -4.72 -7.36 4.37
CA PHE A 8 -4.45 -7.32 5.80
C PHE A 8 -3.66 -8.56 6.25
N SER A 9 -4.07 -9.74 5.78
CA SER A 9 -3.37 -10.99 6.11
C SER A 9 -1.95 -11.01 5.56
N TYR A 10 -1.72 -10.43 4.38
CA TYR A 10 -0.38 -10.33 3.81
C TYR A 10 0.53 -9.43 4.66
N ILE A 11 0.01 -8.34 5.20
CA ILE A 11 0.76 -7.48 6.11
C ILE A 11 1.05 -8.21 7.42
N LYS A 12 0.03 -8.79 8.02
CA LYS A 12 0.16 -9.51 9.29
C LYS A 12 1.14 -10.68 9.19
N GLY A 13 1.12 -11.38 8.06
CA GLY A 13 2.03 -12.50 7.78
C GLY A 13 3.45 -12.08 7.42
N GLY A 14 3.71 -10.78 7.20
CA GLY A 14 5.04 -10.26 6.93
C GLY A 14 5.47 -10.28 5.47
N THR A 15 4.62 -10.70 4.53
CA THR A 15 4.98 -10.70 3.11
C THR A 15 4.79 -9.33 2.46
N LYS A 16 3.63 -8.69 2.67
CA LYS A 16 3.40 -7.35 2.17
C LYS A 16 4.10 -6.33 3.06
N ARG A 17 4.97 -5.53 2.46
CA ARG A 17 5.80 -4.54 3.17
C ARG A 17 5.63 -3.13 2.66
N ILE A 18 4.85 -2.93 1.59
CA ILE A 18 4.57 -1.62 1.00
C ILE A 18 3.06 -1.53 0.82
N GLU A 19 2.45 -0.51 1.41
CA GLU A 19 1.04 -0.19 1.18
C GLU A 19 0.94 0.84 0.07
N LEU A 20 -0.02 0.65 -0.84
CA LEU A 20 -0.20 1.48 -2.02
C LEU A 20 -1.47 2.32 -1.87
N ARG A 21 -1.30 3.63 -1.93
CA ARG A 21 -2.39 4.61 -1.78
C ARG A 21 -2.25 5.76 -2.76
N LEU A 22 -3.34 6.50 -2.99
CA LEU A 22 -3.24 7.80 -3.64
C LEU A 22 -2.44 8.73 -2.74
N PHE A 23 -1.64 9.60 -3.34
CA PHE A 23 -0.95 10.65 -2.61
C PHE A 23 -1.88 11.86 -2.44
N ASP A 24 -3.00 11.63 -1.76
CA ASP A 24 -4.00 12.62 -1.45
C ASP A 24 -3.58 13.45 -0.23
N GLU A 25 -4.42 14.41 0.14
CA GLU A 25 -4.12 15.31 1.25
C GLU A 25 -3.85 14.57 2.56
N LYS A 26 -4.60 13.51 2.82
CA LYS A 26 -4.43 12.71 4.05
C LYS A 26 -3.05 12.02 4.09
N ARG A 27 -2.60 11.48 2.96
CA ARG A 27 -1.32 10.77 2.88
C ARG A 27 -0.13 11.69 2.78
N ARG A 28 -0.33 12.96 2.36
CA ARG A 28 0.72 13.98 2.36
C ARG A 28 1.23 14.33 3.76
N ARG A 29 0.46 13.99 4.79
CA ARG A 29 0.81 14.24 6.19
C ARG A 29 1.63 13.14 6.84
N ILE A 30 1.87 12.03 6.13
CA ILE A 30 2.64 10.90 6.66
C ILE A 30 4.12 11.21 6.51
N ASP A 31 4.86 11.08 7.61
CA ASP A 31 6.31 11.29 7.66
C ASP A 31 7.05 10.01 8.02
N LEU A 32 8.33 9.96 7.67
CA LEU A 32 9.21 8.88 8.08
C LEU A 32 9.24 8.79 9.61
N GLY A 33 9.15 7.58 10.12
CA GLY A 33 9.12 7.31 11.55
C GLY A 33 7.73 7.33 12.18
N ASP A 34 6.71 7.76 11.44
CA ASP A 34 5.34 7.75 11.95
C ASP A 34 4.88 6.32 12.24
N LEU A 35 4.04 6.19 13.26
CA LEU A 35 3.35 4.94 13.57
C LEU A 35 2.02 4.90 12.82
N ILE A 36 1.76 3.76 12.18
CA ILE A 36 0.50 3.51 11.47
C ILE A 36 -0.15 2.28 12.08
N GLU A 37 -1.46 2.36 12.29
CA GLU A 37 -2.26 1.19 12.61
C GLU A 37 -2.97 0.73 11.34
N PHE A 38 -2.73 -0.52 10.96
CA PHE A 38 -3.50 -1.18 9.90
C PHE A 38 -4.61 -1.98 10.55
N SER A 39 -5.84 -1.71 10.15
CA SER A 39 -7.01 -2.42 10.67
C SER A 39 -7.61 -3.33 9.61
N GLY A 40 -7.99 -4.52 10.02
CA GLY A 40 -8.73 -5.49 9.21
C GLY A 40 -10.14 -5.65 9.72
N SER A 41 -10.81 -6.72 9.30
CA SER A 41 -12.14 -7.07 9.78
C SER A 41 -12.06 -7.67 11.19
N ASN A 42 -13.21 -7.69 11.91
CA ASN A 42 -13.34 -8.30 13.25
C ASN A 42 -12.39 -7.71 14.28
N ASP A 43 -12.22 -6.39 14.27
CA ASP A 43 -11.38 -5.63 15.22
C ASP A 43 -9.91 -6.05 15.22
N LYS A 44 -9.44 -6.72 14.18
CA LYS A 44 -8.03 -7.04 14.03
C LYS A 44 -7.24 -5.82 13.63
N SER A 45 -6.06 -5.66 14.23
CA SER A 45 -5.15 -4.59 13.85
C SER A 45 -3.70 -4.99 14.05
N VAL A 46 -2.80 -4.33 13.33
CA VAL A 46 -1.35 -4.43 13.52
C VAL A 46 -0.77 -3.03 13.46
N GLN A 47 0.31 -2.82 14.21
CA GLN A 47 1.02 -1.55 14.20
C GLN A 47 2.30 -1.65 13.39
N ALA A 48 2.64 -0.57 12.70
CA ALA A 48 3.81 -0.48 11.86
C ALA A 48 4.45 0.89 11.98
N ARG A 49 5.74 0.97 11.62
CA ARG A 49 6.49 2.22 11.54
C ARG A 49 6.82 2.50 10.08
N VAL A 50 6.62 3.73 9.64
CA VAL A 50 6.95 4.16 8.29
C VAL A 50 8.47 4.27 8.16
N VAL A 51 9.04 3.53 7.21
CA VAL A 51 10.47 3.54 6.93
C VAL A 51 10.82 4.03 5.53
N GLY A 52 9.83 4.22 4.67
CA GLY A 52 10.04 4.76 3.33
C GLY A 52 8.77 5.36 2.76
N LEU A 53 8.92 6.40 1.96
CA LEU A 53 7.83 7.07 1.25
C LEU A 53 8.25 7.16 -0.22
N LEU A 54 7.52 6.45 -1.09
CA LEU A 54 7.90 6.22 -2.48
C LEU A 54 6.84 6.84 -3.39
N HIS A 55 7.20 7.94 -4.07
CA HIS A 55 6.28 8.71 -4.90
C HIS A 55 6.38 8.28 -6.36
N TYR A 56 5.23 8.06 -6.99
CA TYR A 56 5.12 7.70 -8.40
C TYR A 56 3.94 8.42 -9.05
N ASP A 57 3.93 8.48 -10.37
CA ASP A 57 2.82 9.07 -11.12
C ASP A 57 1.63 8.12 -11.22
N SER A 58 1.88 6.82 -11.17
CA SER A 58 0.84 5.79 -11.28
C SER A 58 1.24 4.53 -10.52
N PHE A 59 0.25 3.68 -10.24
CA PHE A 59 0.51 2.36 -9.65
C PHE A 59 1.27 1.44 -10.63
N VAL A 60 1.05 1.61 -11.93
CA VAL A 60 1.80 0.85 -12.94
C VAL A 60 3.30 1.13 -12.80
N ASP A 61 3.69 2.40 -12.68
CA ASP A 61 5.09 2.78 -12.53
C ASP A 61 5.68 2.27 -11.21
N LEU A 62 4.92 2.39 -10.13
CA LEU A 62 5.36 1.89 -8.83
C LEU A 62 5.60 0.37 -8.87
N CYS A 63 4.68 -0.38 -9.46
CA CYS A 63 4.77 -1.83 -9.51
C CYS A 63 5.95 -2.34 -10.34
N LYS A 64 6.48 -1.53 -11.26
CA LYS A 64 7.66 -1.92 -12.05
C LYS A 64 8.93 -2.03 -11.20
N ASP A 65 9.01 -1.26 -10.13
CA ASP A 65 10.24 -1.14 -9.33
C ASP A 65 10.34 -2.16 -8.20
N PHE A 66 9.26 -2.87 -7.88
CA PHE A 66 9.21 -3.76 -6.71
C PHE A 66 8.68 -5.14 -7.08
N ASP A 67 9.18 -6.14 -6.36
CA ASP A 67 8.68 -7.51 -6.48
C ASP A 67 7.25 -7.60 -5.95
N ILE A 68 6.42 -8.40 -6.61
CA ILE A 68 5.04 -8.62 -6.17
C ILE A 68 4.96 -9.18 -4.74
N ALA A 69 5.95 -9.92 -4.31
CA ALA A 69 5.98 -10.50 -2.97
C ALA A 69 5.91 -9.43 -1.88
N ILE A 70 6.59 -8.28 -2.06
CA ILE A 70 6.59 -7.21 -1.05
C ILE A 70 5.43 -6.24 -1.24
N LEU A 71 4.83 -6.18 -2.45
CA LEU A 71 3.66 -5.35 -2.72
C LEU A 71 2.36 -6.03 -2.28
N ALA A 72 2.31 -7.34 -2.31
CA ALA A 72 1.15 -8.13 -1.93
C ALA A 72 1.59 -9.49 -1.37
N ASP A 73 1.82 -10.46 -2.23
CA ASP A 73 2.28 -11.80 -1.87
C ASP A 73 2.87 -12.48 -3.10
N LYS A 74 3.76 -13.46 -2.88
CA LYS A 74 4.41 -14.21 -3.96
C LYS A 74 3.43 -14.99 -4.84
N ALA A 75 2.25 -15.31 -4.33
CA ALA A 75 1.20 -15.99 -5.07
C ALA A 75 0.34 -15.05 -5.90
N ALA A 76 0.47 -13.73 -5.72
CA ALA A 76 -0.26 -12.73 -6.49
C ALA A 76 0.48 -12.39 -7.79
N THR A 77 -0.19 -11.66 -8.68
CA THR A 77 0.42 -11.12 -9.89
C THR A 77 0.32 -9.62 -9.91
N LYS A 78 1.28 -8.95 -10.58
CA LYS A 78 1.25 -7.49 -10.73
C LYS A 78 0.03 -7.06 -11.53
N ASP A 79 -0.34 -7.80 -12.56
CA ASP A 79 -1.49 -7.47 -13.38
C ASP A 79 -2.79 -7.47 -12.57
N ASN A 80 -3.01 -8.48 -11.74
CA ASN A 80 -4.18 -8.54 -10.87
C ASN A 80 -4.16 -7.43 -9.82
N LEU A 81 -3.00 -7.12 -9.27
CA LEU A 81 -2.86 -6.03 -8.30
C LEU A 81 -3.22 -4.69 -8.93
N ILE A 82 -2.73 -4.41 -10.14
CA ILE A 82 -3.01 -3.17 -10.87
C ILE A 82 -4.50 -3.06 -11.18
N VAL A 83 -5.13 -4.15 -11.64
CA VAL A 83 -6.58 -4.17 -11.90
C VAL A 83 -7.34 -3.81 -10.63
N THR A 84 -7.00 -4.42 -9.51
CA THR A 84 -7.65 -4.14 -8.22
C THR A 84 -7.46 -2.69 -7.80
N LEU A 85 -6.25 -2.16 -7.89
CA LEU A 85 -5.96 -0.77 -7.54
C LEU A 85 -6.72 0.22 -8.43
N ASN A 86 -6.85 -0.08 -9.72
CA ASN A 86 -7.60 0.78 -10.64
C ASN A 86 -9.11 0.75 -10.40
N GLU A 87 -9.62 -0.31 -9.76
CA GLU A 87 -11.02 -0.35 -9.32
C GLU A 87 -11.26 0.57 -8.13
N PHE A 88 -10.31 0.67 -7.19
CA PHE A 88 -10.40 1.55 -6.04
C PHE A 88 -10.04 2.99 -6.37
N TYR A 89 -9.07 3.20 -7.23
CA TYR A 89 -8.50 4.50 -7.56
C TYR A 89 -8.48 4.67 -9.05
N SER A 90 -9.36 5.50 -9.59
CA SER A 90 -9.43 5.71 -11.05
C SER A 90 -8.11 6.26 -11.59
N PRO A 91 -7.76 5.95 -12.86
CA PRO A 91 -6.58 6.53 -13.49
C PRO A 91 -6.54 8.05 -13.45
N GLU A 92 -7.70 8.71 -13.53
CA GLU A 92 -7.81 10.17 -13.45
C GLU A 92 -7.38 10.69 -12.09
N LYS A 93 -7.78 10.02 -11.02
CA LYS A 93 -7.35 10.39 -9.67
C LYS A 93 -5.88 10.14 -9.45
N GLN A 94 -5.32 9.10 -10.05
CA GLN A 94 -3.89 8.85 -10.01
C GLN A 94 -3.12 9.99 -10.67
N VAL A 95 -3.60 10.49 -11.81
CA VAL A 95 -2.99 11.64 -12.50
C VAL A 95 -3.07 12.90 -11.63
N GLN A 96 -4.23 13.14 -10.99
CA GLN A 96 -4.43 14.33 -10.18
C GLN A 96 -3.59 14.35 -8.90
N CYS A 97 -3.48 13.23 -8.23
CA CYS A 97 -2.88 13.15 -6.88
C CYS A 97 -1.48 12.55 -6.89
N GLY A 98 -1.14 11.76 -7.90
CA GLY A 98 -0.02 10.85 -7.82
C GLY A 98 -0.33 9.68 -6.89
N VAL A 99 0.59 8.77 -6.77
CA VAL A 99 0.45 7.61 -5.89
C VAL A 99 1.66 7.52 -4.96
N ILE A 100 1.46 6.85 -3.83
CA ILE A 100 2.52 6.66 -2.85
C ILE A 100 2.59 5.19 -2.43
N GLY A 101 3.81 4.67 -2.37
CA GLY A 101 4.10 3.43 -1.67
C GLY A 101 4.61 3.77 -0.28
N ILE A 102 3.93 3.31 0.73
CA ILE A 102 4.32 3.51 2.13
C ILE A 102 5.04 2.25 2.57
N ARG A 103 6.37 2.33 2.66
CA ARG A 103 7.17 1.21 3.15
C ARG A 103 7.17 1.24 4.66
N PHE A 104 6.96 0.08 5.28
CA PHE A 104 6.82 0.00 6.73
C PHE A 104 7.46 -1.26 7.29
N GLU A 105 7.68 -1.24 8.59
CA GLU A 105 8.09 -2.40 9.39
C GLU A 105 7.09 -2.59 10.51
N LEU A 106 6.70 -3.82 10.79
CA LEU A 106 5.83 -4.14 11.92
C LEU A 106 6.58 -3.89 13.22
N THR A 107 5.88 -3.32 14.19
CA THR A 107 6.44 -3.04 15.52
C THR A 107 6.08 -4.13 16.53
#